data_7de09606860706149f27a09787ce654a
#
_entry.id   7de09606860706149f27a09787ce654a
#
_cell.length_a   1.000
_cell.length_b   1.000
_cell.length_c   1.000
_cell.angle_alpha   90.00
_cell.angle_beta   90.00
_cell.angle_gamma   90.00
#
_symmetry.space_group_name_H-M   'P 1'
#
loop_
_entity.id
_entity.type
_entity.pdbx_description
1 polymer ?
#
loop_
_entity_poly.entity_id
_entity_poly.type
_entity_poly.pdbx_seq_one_letter_code
_entity_poly.pdbx_strand_id
1 'polypeptide(L)'
;GGVRIDQQFASIADELTLGDLRFRPPCAWRPRTAPTEVDPWRGRLLCGEVHDENGWALGGVAGHTGLFGTVKSVGRFAQAVLKTFSGEPKIAQPATLARFVERSSVPGSSRALGWDRMLVTSSCGHQLSGSAIGHTGFTGTSLWVDPQQNLYVVLLTNRVHPTRHNEAILQLRPYVHDAIVQALTP
;
A
#
# COMPACT_ATOMS: atom_id res chain seq x y z
N GLY A 1 -1.07 -11.34 -21.37
CA GLY A 1 -2.23 -11.39 -21.20
C GLY A 1 -3.48 -10.77 -21.77
N GLY A 2 -3.58 -9.66 -22.42
CA GLY A 2 -4.82 -9.14 -23.03
C GLY A 2 -5.93 -8.65 -22.10
N VAL A 3 -5.82 -8.83 -20.78
CA VAL A 3 -6.81 -8.35 -19.80
C VAL A 3 -6.29 -7.06 -19.13
N ARG A 4 -7.16 -6.08 -18.97
CA ARG A 4 -6.82 -4.79 -18.37
C ARG A 4 -6.50 -4.95 -16.87
N ILE A 5 -5.61 -4.11 -16.33
CA ILE A 5 -5.18 -4.15 -14.91
C ILE A 5 -6.39 -4.04 -13.95
N ASP A 6 -7.34 -3.13 -14.24
CA ASP A 6 -8.53 -2.95 -13.41
C ASP A 6 -9.45 -4.18 -13.38
N GLN A 7 -9.55 -4.90 -14.48
CA GLN A 7 -10.33 -6.15 -14.57
C GLN A 7 -9.62 -7.30 -13.83
N GLN A 8 -8.31 -7.45 -14.03
CA GLN A 8 -7.52 -8.44 -13.28
C GLN A 8 -7.59 -8.19 -11.78
N PHE A 9 -7.44 -6.92 -11.37
CA PHE A 9 -7.53 -6.54 -9.98
C PHE A 9 -8.92 -6.81 -9.40
N ALA A 10 -9.99 -6.51 -10.15
CA ALA A 10 -11.37 -6.79 -9.71
C ALA A 10 -11.57 -8.28 -9.42
N SER A 11 -11.09 -9.17 -10.30
CA SER A 11 -11.16 -10.63 -10.08
C SER A 11 -10.42 -11.04 -8.80
N ILE A 12 -9.22 -10.50 -8.57
CA ILE A 12 -8.45 -10.77 -7.34
C ILE A 12 -9.18 -10.21 -6.11
N ALA A 13 -9.75 -9.03 -6.21
CA ALA A 13 -10.47 -8.38 -5.12
C ALA A 13 -11.73 -9.16 -4.72
N ASP A 14 -12.44 -9.73 -5.69
CA ASP A 14 -13.61 -10.59 -5.46
C ASP A 14 -13.20 -11.91 -4.82
N GLU A 15 -12.18 -12.58 -5.35
CA GLU A 15 -11.65 -13.84 -4.80
C GLU A 15 -11.17 -13.69 -3.36
N LEU A 16 -10.45 -12.61 -3.05
CA LEU A 16 -9.94 -12.31 -1.71
C LEU A 16 -10.97 -11.60 -0.82
N THR A 17 -12.15 -11.32 -1.32
CA THR A 17 -13.23 -10.62 -0.60
C THR A 17 -12.74 -9.26 -0.04
N LEU A 18 -11.99 -8.50 -0.85
CA LEU A 18 -11.38 -7.26 -0.40
C LEU A 18 -12.40 -6.12 -0.19
N GLY A 19 -13.61 -6.26 -0.73
CA GLY A 19 -14.69 -5.29 -0.53
C GLY A 19 -14.38 -3.93 -1.19
N ASP A 20 -14.28 -2.90 -0.37
CA ASP A 20 -14.09 -1.51 -0.82
C ASP A 20 -12.64 -1.21 -1.26
N LEU A 21 -12.03 -2.04 -2.11
CA LEU A 21 -10.71 -1.77 -2.70
C LEU A 21 -10.81 -1.85 -4.22
N ARG A 22 -10.66 -0.72 -4.90
CA ARG A 22 -10.83 -0.66 -6.35
C ARG A 22 -10.19 0.55 -7.01
N PHE A 23 -9.95 0.44 -8.30
CA PHE A 23 -9.68 1.59 -9.17
C PHE A 23 -10.97 2.37 -9.46
N ARG A 24 -10.83 3.67 -9.74
CA ARG A 24 -11.94 4.54 -10.17
C ARG A 24 -13.20 4.34 -9.32
N PRO A 25 -13.18 4.78 -8.05
CA PRO A 25 -14.32 4.62 -7.17
C PRO A 25 -15.56 5.31 -7.76
N PRO A 26 -16.76 4.75 -7.56
CA PRO A 26 -17.99 5.38 -8.07
C PRO A 26 -18.20 6.74 -7.41
N CYS A 27 -18.86 7.68 -8.09
CA CYS A 27 -19.14 9.01 -7.58
C CYS A 27 -19.84 9.00 -6.21
N ALA A 28 -20.65 7.98 -5.93
CA ALA A 28 -21.30 7.78 -4.64
C ALA A 28 -20.32 7.62 -3.46
N TRP A 29 -19.06 7.27 -3.72
CA TRP A 29 -18.03 7.17 -2.67
C TRP A 29 -17.40 8.51 -2.33
N ARG A 30 -17.58 9.54 -3.16
CA ARG A 30 -16.95 10.85 -2.96
C ARG A 30 -17.15 11.44 -1.56
N PRO A 31 -18.33 11.38 -0.92
CA PRO A 31 -18.55 11.91 0.42
C PRO A 31 -17.75 11.21 1.53
N ARG A 32 -17.31 9.96 1.28
CA ARG A 32 -16.50 9.17 2.22
C ARG A 32 -15.05 8.99 1.77
N THR A 33 -14.63 9.67 0.71
CA THR A 33 -13.26 9.64 0.19
C THR A 33 -12.51 10.87 0.67
N ALA A 34 -11.37 10.68 1.30
CA ALA A 34 -10.52 11.79 1.70
C ALA A 34 -10.07 12.59 0.46
N PRO A 35 -10.28 13.92 0.43
CA PRO A 35 -9.72 14.75 -0.62
C PRO A 35 -8.18 14.72 -0.51
N THR A 36 -7.49 14.77 -1.64
CA THR A 36 -6.04 14.81 -1.67
C THR A 36 -5.54 16.26 -1.76
N GLU A 37 -5.14 16.73 -2.89
CA GLU A 37 -4.51 18.04 -3.08
C GLU A 37 -5.45 19.04 -3.73
N VAL A 38 -5.28 20.33 -3.40
CA VAL A 38 -5.70 21.40 -4.31
C VAL A 38 -4.66 21.44 -5.42
N ASP A 39 -4.90 20.66 -6.46
CA ASP A 39 -3.94 20.37 -7.51
C ASP A 39 -3.74 21.59 -8.42
N PRO A 40 -2.55 22.20 -8.47
CA PRO A 40 -2.31 23.36 -9.29
C PRO A 40 -2.35 23.04 -10.79
N TRP A 41 -2.05 21.82 -11.18
CA TRP A 41 -2.03 21.41 -12.58
C TRP A 41 -3.45 21.19 -13.13
N ARG A 42 -4.35 20.57 -12.36
CA ARG A 42 -5.76 20.36 -12.71
C ARG A 42 -6.67 21.51 -12.26
N GLY A 43 -6.14 22.48 -11.48
CA GLY A 43 -6.86 23.67 -11.05
C GLY A 43 -8.03 23.40 -10.09
N ARG A 44 -8.04 22.29 -9.36
CA ARG A 44 -9.15 21.90 -8.48
C ARG A 44 -8.73 20.97 -7.35
N LEU A 45 -9.60 20.89 -6.33
CA LEU A 45 -9.47 19.88 -5.26
C LEU A 45 -9.75 18.48 -5.82
N LEU A 46 -8.81 17.56 -5.63
CA LEU A 46 -8.94 16.16 -6.04
C LEU A 46 -9.64 15.35 -4.95
N CYS A 47 -10.70 14.64 -5.30
CA CYS A 47 -11.44 13.77 -4.40
C CYS A 47 -12.11 12.63 -5.20
N GLY A 48 -11.77 11.38 -4.88
CA GLY A 48 -12.29 10.22 -5.61
C GLY A 48 -11.67 10.02 -6.99
N GLU A 49 -10.58 10.72 -7.28
CA GLU A 49 -9.75 10.54 -8.46
C GLU A 49 -8.28 10.40 -8.06
N VAL A 50 -7.49 9.73 -8.90
CA VAL A 50 -6.08 9.48 -8.59
C VAL A 50 -5.30 10.78 -8.51
N HIS A 51 -4.48 10.91 -7.44
CA HIS A 51 -3.63 12.08 -7.22
C HIS A 51 -2.47 12.14 -8.22
N ASP A 52 -1.81 11.00 -8.46
CA ASP A 52 -0.66 10.87 -9.36
C ASP A 52 -1.00 11.31 -10.80
N GLU A 53 -0.20 12.20 -11.37
CA GLU A 53 -0.43 12.79 -12.68
C GLU A 53 -0.30 11.74 -13.82
N ASN A 54 0.70 10.83 -13.71
CA ASN A 54 0.87 9.75 -14.69
C ASN A 54 -0.27 8.75 -14.61
N GLY A 55 -0.68 8.39 -13.39
CA GLY A 55 -1.86 7.55 -13.16
C GLY A 55 -3.13 8.17 -13.73
N TRP A 56 -3.30 9.48 -13.59
CA TRP A 56 -4.43 10.20 -14.18
C TRP A 56 -4.38 10.18 -15.71
N ALA A 57 -3.23 10.44 -16.31
CA ALA A 57 -3.03 10.37 -17.77
C ALA A 57 -3.33 8.96 -18.34
N LEU A 58 -3.10 7.92 -17.53
CA LEU A 58 -3.45 6.53 -17.84
C LEU A 58 -4.91 6.18 -17.53
N GLY A 59 -5.77 7.17 -17.31
CA GLY A 59 -7.19 6.97 -17.04
C GLY A 59 -7.51 6.47 -15.63
N GLY A 60 -6.63 6.72 -14.65
CA GLY A 60 -6.82 6.37 -13.24
C GLY A 60 -6.51 4.92 -12.88
N VAL A 61 -5.85 4.18 -13.77
CA VAL A 61 -5.49 2.77 -13.57
C VAL A 61 -4.04 2.55 -13.95
N ALA A 62 -3.19 2.29 -12.97
CA ALA A 62 -1.78 1.99 -13.21
C ALA A 62 -1.25 1.00 -12.15
N GLY A 63 -0.15 0.31 -12.45
CA GLY A 63 0.44 -0.67 -11.54
C GLY A 63 1.02 -0.06 -10.26
N HIS A 64 1.30 1.23 -10.25
CA HIS A 64 1.92 1.94 -9.13
C HIS A 64 0.96 2.86 -8.37
N THR A 65 -0.25 3.11 -8.87
CA THR A 65 -1.17 4.09 -8.29
C THR A 65 -2.62 3.88 -8.75
N GLY A 66 -3.57 4.55 -8.08
CA GLY A 66 -4.97 4.63 -8.50
C GLY A 66 -5.95 3.78 -7.70
N LEU A 67 -5.49 2.95 -6.77
CA LEU A 67 -6.39 2.20 -5.88
C LEU A 67 -6.95 3.09 -4.77
N PHE A 68 -8.24 2.91 -4.50
CA PHE A 68 -8.97 3.49 -3.39
C PHE A 68 -9.52 2.38 -2.51
N GLY A 69 -9.47 2.56 -1.20
CA GLY A 69 -9.95 1.53 -0.29
C GLY A 69 -9.99 1.98 1.16
N THR A 70 -10.47 1.10 2.01
CA THR A 70 -10.51 1.26 3.46
C THR A 70 -9.36 0.51 4.12
N VAL A 71 -9.01 0.87 5.35
CA VAL A 71 -8.03 0.14 6.15
C VAL A 71 -8.39 -1.35 6.27
N LYS A 72 -9.68 -1.66 6.38
CA LYS A 72 -10.18 -3.04 6.45
C LYS A 72 -9.90 -3.82 5.16
N SER A 73 -10.10 -3.21 4.00
CA SER A 73 -9.86 -3.85 2.70
C SER A 73 -8.37 -4.12 2.46
N VAL A 74 -7.52 -3.14 2.79
CA VAL A 74 -6.06 -3.31 2.70
C VAL A 74 -5.57 -4.35 3.72
N GLY A 75 -6.15 -4.38 4.93
CA GLY A 75 -5.84 -5.40 5.93
C GLY A 75 -6.19 -6.82 5.48
N ARG A 76 -7.32 -7.02 4.77
CA ARG A 76 -7.65 -8.34 4.17
C ARG A 76 -6.62 -8.77 3.13
N PHE A 77 -6.13 -7.84 2.32
CA PHE A 77 -5.03 -8.13 1.39
C PHE A 77 -3.77 -8.52 2.16
N ALA A 78 -3.40 -7.78 3.21
CA ALA A 78 -2.24 -8.10 4.05
C ALA A 78 -2.36 -9.49 4.72
N GLN A 79 -3.55 -9.86 5.18
CA GLN A 79 -3.83 -11.20 5.71
C GLN A 79 -3.64 -12.29 4.64
N ALA A 80 -4.08 -12.05 3.40
CA ALA A 80 -3.86 -12.97 2.31
C ALA A 80 -2.37 -13.14 1.98
N VAL A 81 -1.57 -12.07 2.08
CA VAL A 81 -0.11 -12.11 1.97
C VAL A 81 0.49 -12.99 3.08
N LEU A 82 0.12 -12.76 4.36
CA LEU A 82 0.60 -13.58 5.48
C LEU A 82 0.26 -15.05 5.33
N LYS A 83 -0.98 -15.37 4.92
CA LYS A 83 -1.40 -16.74 4.66
C LYS A 83 -0.57 -17.39 3.55
N THR A 84 -0.21 -16.63 2.53
CA THR A 84 0.66 -17.15 1.46
C THR A 84 2.06 -17.46 1.99
N PHE A 85 2.61 -16.65 2.89
CA PHE A 85 3.86 -16.96 3.60
C PHE A 85 3.75 -18.23 4.47
N SER A 86 2.59 -18.48 5.05
CA SER A 86 2.33 -19.70 5.85
C SER A 86 2.04 -20.95 5.01
N GLY A 87 2.14 -20.86 3.68
CA GLY A 87 1.96 -21.99 2.77
C GLY A 87 0.60 -22.09 2.09
N GLU A 88 -0.38 -21.23 2.42
CA GLU A 88 -1.67 -21.19 1.75
C GLU A 88 -1.59 -20.29 0.49
N PRO A 89 -1.84 -20.81 -0.72
CA PRO A 89 -1.70 -20.01 -1.96
C PRO A 89 -2.88 -19.03 -2.14
N LYS A 90 -2.90 -17.94 -1.36
CA LYS A 90 -3.99 -16.94 -1.41
C LYS A 90 -3.80 -15.89 -2.51
N ILE A 91 -2.65 -15.23 -2.56
CA ILE A 91 -2.36 -14.20 -3.58
C ILE A 91 -1.52 -14.75 -4.73
N ALA A 92 -0.75 -15.78 -4.48
CA ALA A 92 0.12 -16.47 -5.42
C ALA A 92 0.56 -17.81 -4.83
N GLN A 93 1.24 -18.64 -5.61
CA GLN A 93 1.96 -19.78 -5.04
C GLN A 93 3.05 -19.30 -4.08
N PRO A 94 3.28 -19.96 -2.93
CA PRO A 94 4.31 -19.53 -1.96
C PRO A 94 5.69 -19.35 -2.58
N ALA A 95 6.10 -20.24 -3.49
CA ALA A 95 7.37 -20.12 -4.21
C ALA A 95 7.44 -18.86 -5.09
N THR A 96 6.32 -18.44 -5.68
CA THR A 96 6.24 -17.19 -6.45
C THR A 96 6.39 -15.99 -5.54
N LEU A 97 5.66 -15.95 -4.42
CA LEU A 97 5.78 -14.86 -3.45
C LEU A 97 7.22 -14.77 -2.93
N ALA A 98 7.86 -15.90 -2.58
CA ALA A 98 9.25 -15.92 -2.12
C ALA A 98 10.20 -15.20 -3.09
N ARG A 99 10.05 -15.43 -4.39
CA ARG A 99 10.83 -14.72 -5.42
C ARG A 99 10.51 -13.22 -5.50
N PHE A 100 9.25 -12.85 -5.31
CA PHE A 100 8.83 -11.44 -5.38
C PHE A 100 9.35 -10.62 -4.19
N VAL A 101 9.58 -11.24 -3.06
CA VAL A 101 10.08 -10.57 -1.84
C VAL A 101 11.60 -10.71 -1.66
N GLU A 102 12.28 -11.39 -2.56
CA GLU A 102 13.74 -11.46 -2.57
C GLU A 102 14.32 -10.07 -2.76
N ARG A 103 15.27 -9.70 -1.89
CA ARG A 103 15.91 -8.38 -1.96
C ARG A 103 16.74 -8.26 -3.24
N SER A 104 16.66 -7.11 -3.86
CA SER A 104 17.55 -6.74 -4.97
C SER A 104 19.02 -6.90 -4.57
N SER A 105 19.84 -7.40 -5.49
CA SER A 105 21.30 -7.51 -5.34
C SER A 105 22.02 -6.16 -5.44
N VAL A 106 21.32 -5.08 -5.76
CA VAL A 106 21.90 -3.73 -5.81
C VAL A 106 22.29 -3.27 -4.41
N PRO A 107 23.56 -2.93 -4.15
CA PRO A 107 24.02 -2.51 -2.83
C PRO A 107 23.22 -1.32 -2.29
N GLY A 108 22.81 -1.41 -1.02
CA GLY A 108 22.02 -0.36 -0.36
C GLY A 108 20.55 -0.28 -0.76
N SER A 109 20.08 -1.08 -1.73
CA SER A 109 18.68 -1.10 -2.14
C SER A 109 17.79 -1.82 -1.12
N SER A 110 16.65 -1.20 -0.80
CA SER A 110 15.55 -1.85 -0.06
C SER A 110 14.61 -2.62 -0.97
N ARG A 111 14.76 -2.51 -2.29
CA ARG A 111 13.76 -2.97 -3.26
C ARG A 111 13.73 -4.49 -3.44
N ALA A 112 12.51 -4.98 -3.63
CA ALA A 112 12.17 -6.27 -4.19
C ALA A 112 11.19 -6.07 -5.36
N LEU A 113 10.57 -7.11 -5.88
CA LEU A 113 9.61 -6.97 -7.00
C LEU A 113 8.25 -6.46 -6.48
N GLY A 114 8.04 -5.15 -6.58
CA GLY A 114 6.82 -4.48 -6.10
C GLY A 114 6.75 -4.24 -4.60
N TRP A 115 7.81 -4.56 -3.85
CA TRP A 115 7.90 -4.38 -2.41
C TRP A 115 9.17 -3.64 -2.02
N ASP A 116 9.11 -2.95 -0.87
CA ASP A 116 10.27 -2.57 -0.08
C ASP A 116 10.54 -3.64 0.97
N ARG A 117 11.81 -3.80 1.33
CA ARG A 117 12.28 -4.62 2.43
C ARG A 117 12.71 -3.72 3.59
N MET A 118 12.56 -4.23 4.82
CA MET A 118 13.00 -3.52 6.01
C MET A 118 14.51 -3.24 5.95
N LEU A 119 14.88 -1.99 6.19
CA LEU A 119 16.22 -1.48 6.48
C LEU A 119 16.14 -0.61 7.71
N VAL A 120 17.27 -0.34 8.34
CA VAL A 120 17.36 0.56 9.52
C VAL A 120 16.77 1.96 9.23
N THR A 121 16.82 2.41 7.98
CA THR A 121 16.27 3.69 7.55
C THR A 121 14.87 3.61 6.94
N SER A 122 14.22 2.45 7.05
CA SER A 122 12.90 2.25 6.45
C SER A 122 11.82 3.02 7.17
N SER A 123 10.78 3.40 6.43
CA SER A 123 9.58 4.07 6.96
C SER A 123 8.75 3.18 7.90
N CYS A 124 9.09 1.91 8.05
CA CYS A 124 8.43 0.98 8.97
C CYS A 124 8.96 1.04 10.41
N GLY A 125 9.91 1.93 10.70
CA GLY A 125 10.56 1.98 12.02
C GLY A 125 11.59 0.87 12.23
N HIS A 126 11.81 0.50 13.50
CA HIS A 126 12.90 -0.39 13.91
C HIS A 126 12.41 -1.68 14.59
N GLN A 127 11.09 -1.83 14.82
CA GLN A 127 10.52 -2.94 15.59
C GLN A 127 10.06 -4.12 14.73
N LEU A 128 9.86 -3.91 13.43
CA LEU A 128 9.57 -4.99 12.50
C LEU A 128 10.85 -5.82 12.23
N SER A 129 10.67 -7.11 11.92
CA SER A 129 11.78 -8.00 11.62
C SER A 129 12.45 -7.70 10.28
N GLY A 130 13.66 -8.21 10.08
CA GLY A 130 14.36 -8.12 8.79
C GLY A 130 13.66 -8.84 7.62
N SER A 131 12.64 -9.67 7.92
CA SER A 131 11.80 -10.33 6.91
C SER A 131 10.62 -9.47 6.45
N ALA A 132 10.35 -8.34 7.13
CA ALA A 132 9.24 -7.47 6.79
C ALA A 132 9.34 -6.92 5.37
N ILE A 133 8.19 -6.88 4.72
CA ILE A 133 7.97 -6.31 3.40
C ILE A 133 6.88 -5.25 3.47
N GLY A 134 6.95 -4.26 2.63
CA GLY A 134 5.95 -3.20 2.64
C GLY A 134 6.09 -2.25 1.48
N HIS A 135 5.31 -1.19 1.50
CA HIS A 135 5.44 -0.06 0.60
C HIS A 135 4.78 1.18 1.19
N THR A 136 5.22 2.34 0.74
CA THR A 136 4.62 3.63 1.10
C THR A 136 3.92 4.26 -0.09
N GLY A 137 2.80 4.94 0.17
CA GLY A 137 2.15 5.79 -0.83
C GLY A 137 2.54 7.25 -0.66
N PHE A 138 2.71 7.94 -1.79
CA PHE A 138 3.04 9.37 -1.82
C PHE A 138 2.02 10.21 -1.05
N THR A 139 0.75 9.86 -1.11
CA THR A 139 -0.36 10.55 -0.43
C THR A 139 -0.37 10.42 1.09
N GLY A 140 0.52 9.59 1.67
CA GLY A 140 0.64 9.42 3.12
C GLY A 140 0.30 8.03 3.63
N THR A 141 0.00 7.09 2.76
CA THR A 141 -0.35 5.72 3.13
C THR A 141 0.89 4.83 3.29
N SER A 142 0.74 3.73 4.02
CA SER A 142 1.71 2.63 4.04
C SER A 142 1.04 1.31 4.40
N LEU A 143 1.64 0.23 3.90
CA LEU A 143 1.36 -1.15 4.28
C LEU A 143 2.69 -1.82 4.58
N TRP A 144 2.79 -2.47 5.74
CA TRP A 144 3.90 -3.35 6.09
C TRP A 144 3.38 -4.67 6.60
N VAL A 145 4.02 -5.75 6.18
CA VAL A 145 3.70 -7.15 6.52
C VAL A 145 4.96 -7.80 7.03
N ASP A 146 4.92 -8.34 8.23
CA ASP A 146 6.01 -9.07 8.87
C ASP A 146 5.64 -10.54 9.05
N PRO A 147 6.11 -11.43 8.17
CA PRO A 147 5.78 -12.84 8.25
C PRO A 147 6.41 -13.54 9.48
N GLN A 148 7.54 -13.03 10.00
CA GLN A 148 8.20 -13.61 11.18
C GLN A 148 7.40 -13.32 12.46
N GLN A 149 6.82 -12.13 12.57
CA GLN A 149 5.98 -11.74 13.72
C GLN A 149 4.49 -12.06 13.49
N ASN A 150 4.12 -12.61 12.33
CA ASN A 150 2.74 -12.82 11.91
C ASN A 150 1.87 -11.56 12.08
N LEU A 151 2.42 -10.42 11.68
CA LEU A 151 1.87 -9.10 11.90
C LEU A 151 1.77 -8.33 10.59
N TYR A 152 0.77 -7.47 10.48
CA TYR A 152 0.75 -6.42 9.47
C TYR A 152 0.27 -5.09 10.06
N VAL A 153 0.74 -4.00 9.49
CA VAL A 153 0.31 -2.64 9.84
C VAL A 153 -0.14 -1.91 8.57
N VAL A 154 -1.35 -1.38 8.60
CA VAL A 154 -1.91 -0.51 7.56
C VAL A 154 -2.08 0.87 8.13
N LEU A 155 -1.43 1.85 7.55
CA LEU A 155 -1.58 3.26 7.91
C LEU A 155 -2.13 4.03 6.72
N LEU A 156 -3.34 4.55 6.83
CA LEU A 156 -3.98 5.38 5.80
C LEU A 156 -4.11 6.80 6.32
N THR A 157 -3.14 7.63 5.98
CA THR A 157 -3.16 9.08 6.26
C THR A 157 -3.25 9.87 4.97
N ASN A 158 -3.44 11.18 5.08
CA ASN A 158 -3.51 12.08 3.94
C ASN A 158 -2.59 13.29 4.18
N ARG A 159 -1.31 13.11 3.81
CA ARG A 159 -0.32 14.17 4.00
C ARG A 159 -0.38 15.27 2.94
N VAL A 160 -1.03 14.98 1.79
CA VAL A 160 -1.03 15.89 0.63
C VAL A 160 -2.20 16.88 0.63
N HIS A 161 -3.09 16.85 1.62
CA HIS A 161 -4.18 17.82 1.73
C HIS A 161 -3.80 18.96 2.67
N PRO A 162 -3.99 20.24 2.28
CA PRO A 162 -4.40 20.72 0.96
C PRO A 162 -3.25 20.79 -0.07
N THR A 163 -2.01 20.52 0.36
CA THR A 163 -0.80 20.61 -0.46
C THR A 163 0.19 19.48 -0.20
N ARG A 164 0.95 19.09 -1.21
CA ARG A 164 2.00 18.06 -1.15
C ARG A 164 3.27 18.45 -0.38
N HIS A 165 3.39 19.70 0.06
CA HIS A 165 4.60 20.20 0.72
C HIS A 165 4.75 19.78 2.19
N ASN A 166 3.74 19.11 2.77
CA ASN A 166 3.82 18.58 4.13
C ASN A 166 4.65 17.29 4.17
N GLU A 167 5.76 17.31 4.90
CA GLU A 167 6.70 16.18 5.03
C GLU A 167 6.67 15.52 6.42
N ALA A 168 5.81 15.95 7.32
CA ALA A 168 5.71 15.38 8.69
C ALA A 168 5.52 13.85 8.69
N ILE A 169 4.93 13.29 7.63
CA ILE A 169 4.74 11.85 7.46
C ILE A 169 6.06 11.06 7.46
N LEU A 170 7.18 11.67 7.06
CA LEU A 170 8.47 11.00 7.03
C LEU A 170 8.95 10.60 8.43
N GLN A 171 8.63 11.41 9.44
CA GLN A 171 8.91 11.14 10.85
C GLN A 171 7.78 10.35 11.51
N LEU A 172 6.53 10.64 11.15
CA LEU A 172 5.36 10.02 11.77
C LEU A 172 5.25 8.52 11.47
N ARG A 173 5.52 8.09 10.24
CA ARG A 173 5.41 6.67 9.86
C ARG A 173 6.24 5.75 10.73
N PRO A 174 7.59 5.91 10.82
CA PRO A 174 8.40 5.02 11.64
C PRO A 174 7.95 5.02 13.10
N TYR A 175 7.61 6.19 13.65
CA TYR A 175 7.12 6.29 15.03
C TYR A 175 5.82 5.50 15.26
N VAL A 176 4.83 5.66 14.37
CA VAL A 176 3.54 4.95 14.49
C VAL A 176 3.72 3.44 14.36
N HIS A 177 4.55 3.00 13.41
CA HIS A 177 4.83 1.57 13.24
C HIS A 177 5.51 0.98 14.49
N ASP A 178 6.54 1.64 15.01
CA ASP A 178 7.22 1.21 16.23
C ASP A 178 6.28 1.16 17.43
N ALA A 179 5.46 2.19 17.64
CA ALA A 179 4.49 2.25 18.74
C ALA A 179 3.45 1.11 18.66
N ILE A 180 2.98 0.78 17.46
CA ILE A 180 2.02 -0.33 17.25
C ILE A 180 2.70 -1.67 17.59
N VAL A 181 3.89 -1.92 17.08
CA VAL A 181 4.60 -3.18 17.33
C VAL A 181 4.89 -3.32 18.81
N GLN A 182 5.41 -2.28 19.48
CA GLN A 182 5.67 -2.28 20.92
C GLN A 182 4.41 -2.55 21.74
N ALA A 183 3.26 -2.01 21.36
CA ALA A 183 1.99 -2.24 22.06
C ALA A 183 1.45 -3.67 21.92
N LEU A 184 1.89 -4.40 20.89
CA LEU A 184 1.47 -5.78 20.61
C LEU A 184 2.47 -6.84 21.10
N THR A 185 3.69 -6.41 21.45
CA THR A 185 4.73 -7.30 21.99
C THR A 185 4.65 -7.22 23.53
N PRO A 186 4.39 -8.35 24.21
CA PRO A 186 4.27 -8.38 25.67
C PRO A 186 5.60 -8.09 26.39
#